data_81f3c5b43ff0e0b3dbf3480a2a8877b0
#
_entry.id   81f3c5b43ff0e0b3dbf3480a2a8877b0
#
_cell.length_a   1.000
_cell.length_b   1.000
_cell.length_c   1.000
_cell.angle_alpha   90.00
_cell.angle_beta   90.00
_cell.angle_gamma   90.00
#
_symmetry.space_group_name_H-M   'P 1'
#
loop_
_entity.id
_entity.type
_entity.pdbx_description
1 polymer ?
#
loop_
_entity_poly.entity_id
_entity_poly.type
_entity_poly.pdbx_seq_one_letter_code
_entity_poly.pdbx_strand_id
1 'polypeptide(L)'
;MSRVGLIVNPAAGRDIRRLTGGASVVDNYAKRRVATCVLDGLTAVSEPPNVAVMPDRRGISDHVLEEAPDGLAVDPLEMTVESTAADTRRAASRFREDDVDVVVALGGDGTTRDVACEIGDVPVVAVSTGTNNVVPTAVDGTVAGVAAALLATGAVPAADATTRHGMIEARAETAGGTQRLSALAAAEVSAQSFIGTRALLDPSDLRGGVVSRAHPGDIGLAAIAGAVECLEPTEPGGVAVRLTEPDDAVRTVRAVLAPGVTATVGIESLERLEWNEPAKFDVPDGVVGADGERELELTETTVELTPVPDGPRLVDVDATLSAAVDVGALEHAGRLQPTED
;
A
#
# COMPACT_ATOMS: atom_id res chain seq x y z
N MET A 1 -23.73 -4.09 -14.08
CA MET A 1 -23.45 -5.16 -13.12
C MET A 1 -22.21 -4.73 -12.37
N SER A 2 -22.23 -4.81 -11.05
CA SER A 2 -21.07 -4.45 -10.22
C SER A 2 -19.90 -5.39 -10.48
N ARG A 3 -18.68 -4.84 -10.40
CA ARG A 3 -17.45 -5.56 -10.75
C ARG A 3 -16.32 -5.24 -9.78
N VAL A 4 -15.63 -6.26 -9.30
CA VAL A 4 -14.47 -6.15 -8.39
C VAL A 4 -13.22 -6.64 -9.11
N GLY A 5 -12.14 -5.87 -9.02
CA GLY A 5 -10.81 -6.31 -9.42
C GLY A 5 -10.08 -6.97 -8.24
N LEU A 6 -9.46 -8.13 -8.44
CA LEU A 6 -8.63 -8.78 -7.43
C LEU A 6 -7.18 -8.87 -7.89
N ILE A 7 -6.29 -8.22 -7.16
CA ILE A 7 -4.83 -8.27 -7.35
C ILE A 7 -4.21 -9.05 -6.20
N VAL A 8 -3.52 -10.14 -6.50
CA VAL A 8 -2.73 -10.89 -5.52
C VAL A 8 -1.28 -10.91 -5.97
N ASN A 9 -0.41 -10.14 -5.30
CA ASN A 9 1.00 -10.08 -5.71
C ASN A 9 1.77 -11.30 -5.18
N PRO A 10 2.24 -12.23 -6.05
CA PRO A 10 2.99 -13.40 -5.62
C PRO A 10 4.40 -13.07 -5.10
N ALA A 11 4.92 -11.87 -5.39
CA ALA A 11 6.22 -11.41 -4.94
C ALA A 11 6.20 -10.67 -3.60
N ALA A 12 5.05 -10.19 -3.13
CA ALA A 12 4.93 -9.50 -1.84
C ALA A 12 5.46 -10.37 -0.69
N GLY A 13 6.12 -9.77 0.30
CA GLY A 13 6.66 -10.47 1.46
C GLY A 13 7.92 -11.30 1.18
N ARG A 14 8.59 -11.13 0.04
CA ARG A 14 9.88 -11.80 -0.29
C ARG A 14 11.10 -10.93 -0.02
N ASP A 15 10.93 -9.84 0.67
CA ASP A 15 11.98 -8.92 1.05
C ASP A 15 13.03 -9.56 1.97
N ILE A 16 14.29 -9.13 1.85
CA ILE A 16 15.41 -9.59 2.67
C ILE A 16 15.24 -9.23 4.15
N ARG A 17 14.50 -8.18 4.48
CA ARG A 17 14.17 -7.76 5.86
C ARG A 17 13.56 -8.88 6.70
N ARG A 18 12.88 -9.84 6.07
CA ARG A 18 12.38 -11.05 6.74
C ARG A 18 13.47 -11.96 7.29
N LEU A 19 14.68 -11.92 6.69
CA LEU A 19 15.80 -12.76 7.11
C LEU A 19 16.57 -12.17 8.29
N THR A 20 16.47 -10.85 8.47
CA THR A 20 17.20 -10.10 9.50
C THR A 20 16.32 -9.66 10.67
N GLY A 21 15.00 -9.72 10.51
CA GLY A 21 14.01 -9.33 11.52
C GLY A 21 13.02 -10.44 11.84
N GLY A 22 12.14 -10.20 12.80
CA GLY A 22 11.07 -11.11 13.22
C GLY A 22 9.82 -11.07 12.35
N ALA A 23 9.91 -10.62 11.08
CA ALA A 23 8.74 -10.47 10.21
C ALA A 23 8.10 -11.83 9.89
N SER A 24 6.78 -11.92 10.08
CA SER A 24 5.99 -13.04 9.60
C SER A 24 5.89 -13.01 8.07
N VAL A 25 6.02 -14.17 7.44
CA VAL A 25 5.93 -14.30 5.98
C VAL A 25 4.56 -14.84 5.62
N VAL A 26 3.80 -14.08 4.82
CA VAL A 26 2.62 -14.59 4.12
C VAL A 26 3.12 -15.21 2.80
N ASP A 27 3.26 -16.51 2.78
CA ASP A 27 3.68 -17.26 1.59
C ASP A 27 2.55 -17.35 0.54
N ASN A 28 2.84 -17.88 -0.64
CA ASN A 28 1.84 -17.97 -1.70
C ASN A 28 0.66 -18.89 -1.33
N TYR A 29 0.87 -19.89 -0.48
CA TYR A 29 -0.21 -20.72 0.02
C TYR A 29 -1.15 -19.93 0.93
N ALA A 30 -0.60 -19.16 1.86
CA ALA A 30 -1.40 -18.29 2.71
C ALA A 30 -2.12 -17.21 1.90
N LYS A 31 -1.47 -16.63 0.87
CA LYS A 31 -2.12 -15.64 -0.02
C LYS A 31 -3.31 -16.23 -0.79
N ARG A 32 -3.20 -17.49 -1.27
CA ARG A 32 -4.34 -18.19 -1.89
C ARG A 32 -5.53 -18.24 -0.93
N ARG A 33 -5.29 -18.65 0.32
CA ARG A 33 -6.34 -18.72 1.33
C ARG A 33 -6.97 -17.36 1.63
N VAL A 34 -6.15 -16.30 1.77
CA VAL A 34 -6.67 -14.94 1.96
C VAL A 34 -7.50 -14.52 0.76
N ALA A 35 -7.06 -14.81 -0.45
CA ALA A 35 -7.81 -14.48 -1.66
C ALA A 35 -9.15 -15.25 -1.75
N THR A 36 -9.17 -16.53 -1.39
CA THR A 36 -10.43 -17.31 -1.28
C THR A 36 -11.35 -16.71 -0.23
N CYS A 37 -10.84 -16.31 0.95
CA CYS A 37 -11.63 -15.62 1.96
C CYS A 37 -12.21 -14.29 1.44
N VAL A 38 -11.47 -13.55 0.59
CA VAL A 38 -12.02 -12.36 -0.07
C VAL A 38 -13.22 -12.73 -0.95
N LEU A 39 -13.10 -13.79 -1.76
CA LEU A 39 -14.23 -14.26 -2.57
C LEU A 39 -15.45 -14.66 -1.74
N ASP A 40 -15.22 -15.38 -0.62
CA ASP A 40 -16.30 -15.72 0.32
C ASP A 40 -16.99 -14.46 0.86
N GLY A 41 -16.21 -13.43 1.23
CA GLY A 41 -16.74 -12.15 1.68
C GLY A 41 -17.57 -11.42 0.62
N LEU A 42 -17.18 -11.51 -0.65
CA LEU A 42 -17.95 -10.90 -1.75
C LEU A 42 -19.34 -11.50 -1.92
N THR A 43 -19.60 -12.69 -1.42
CA THR A 43 -20.93 -13.33 -1.45
C THR A 43 -21.87 -12.87 -0.33
N ALA A 44 -21.41 -12.01 0.57
CA ALA A 44 -22.20 -11.55 1.72
C ALA A 44 -23.36 -10.59 1.36
N VAL A 45 -23.45 -10.16 0.11
CA VAL A 45 -24.52 -9.30 -0.41
C VAL A 45 -25.50 -10.10 -1.26
N SER A 46 -26.74 -9.62 -1.41
CA SER A 46 -27.80 -10.34 -2.14
C SER A 46 -27.51 -10.51 -3.63
N GLU A 47 -26.79 -9.58 -4.24
CA GLU A 47 -26.36 -9.61 -5.63
C GLU A 47 -24.83 -9.47 -5.69
N PRO A 48 -24.07 -10.57 -5.56
CA PRO A 48 -22.62 -10.53 -5.57
C PRO A 48 -22.04 -9.91 -6.85
N PRO A 49 -20.97 -9.10 -6.75
CA PRO A 49 -20.32 -8.51 -7.92
C PRO A 49 -19.57 -9.57 -8.73
N ASN A 50 -19.41 -9.35 -10.03
CA ASN A 50 -18.49 -10.13 -10.84
C ASN A 50 -17.05 -9.82 -10.44
N VAL A 51 -16.16 -10.81 -10.46
CA VAL A 51 -14.74 -10.65 -10.06
C VAL A 51 -13.83 -10.88 -11.25
N ALA A 52 -12.91 -9.94 -11.48
CA ALA A 52 -11.82 -10.12 -12.42
C ALA A 52 -10.50 -10.27 -11.65
N VAL A 53 -9.77 -11.37 -11.86
CA VAL A 53 -8.57 -11.72 -11.12
C VAL A 53 -7.32 -11.47 -11.95
N MET A 54 -6.34 -10.75 -11.41
CA MET A 54 -5.02 -10.60 -12.04
C MET A 54 -4.37 -11.98 -12.20
N PRO A 55 -4.02 -12.42 -13.42
CA PRO A 55 -3.34 -13.69 -13.64
C PRO A 55 -1.89 -13.66 -13.13
N ASP A 56 -1.37 -14.80 -12.72
CA ASP A 56 0.03 -14.96 -12.30
C ASP A 56 0.62 -16.31 -12.75
N ARG A 57 1.96 -16.43 -12.72
CA ARG A 57 2.67 -17.68 -13.06
C ARG A 57 2.96 -18.57 -11.85
N ARG A 58 2.45 -18.25 -10.67
CA ARG A 58 2.66 -19.02 -9.43
C ARG A 58 1.44 -19.83 -9.03
N GLY A 59 0.38 -19.77 -9.87
CA GLY A 59 -0.85 -20.52 -9.68
C GLY A 59 -1.70 -20.00 -8.52
N ILE A 60 -1.62 -18.71 -8.17
CA ILE A 60 -2.52 -18.10 -7.20
C ILE A 60 -3.86 -17.85 -7.88
N SER A 61 -3.83 -17.21 -9.05
CA SER A 61 -5.04 -16.94 -9.83
C SER A 61 -5.79 -18.23 -10.21
N ASP A 62 -5.07 -19.27 -10.64
CA ASP A 62 -5.69 -20.56 -10.98
C ASP A 62 -6.43 -21.15 -9.77
N HIS A 63 -5.80 -21.13 -8.59
CA HIS A 63 -6.43 -21.60 -7.35
C HIS A 63 -7.68 -20.75 -6.97
N VAL A 64 -7.62 -19.44 -7.14
CA VAL A 64 -8.75 -18.53 -6.86
C VAL A 64 -9.93 -18.84 -7.78
N LEU A 65 -9.67 -19.16 -9.06
CA LEU A 65 -10.70 -19.54 -10.03
C LEU A 65 -11.30 -20.91 -9.70
N GLU A 66 -10.49 -21.88 -9.28
CA GLU A 66 -10.91 -23.25 -8.91
C GLU A 66 -11.75 -23.27 -7.63
N GLU A 67 -11.43 -22.41 -6.65
CA GLU A 67 -12.07 -22.35 -5.33
C GLU A 67 -13.14 -21.23 -5.24
N ALA A 68 -13.60 -20.73 -6.39
CA ALA A 68 -14.63 -19.69 -6.40
C ALA A 68 -15.94 -20.22 -5.79
N PRO A 69 -16.57 -19.46 -4.87
CA PRO A 69 -17.87 -19.85 -4.29
C PRO A 69 -18.97 -20.03 -5.35
N ASP A 70 -19.87 -20.98 -5.10
CA ASP A 70 -21.01 -21.20 -5.96
C ASP A 70 -21.85 -19.92 -6.14
N GLY A 71 -22.11 -19.55 -7.39
CA GLY A 71 -22.91 -18.37 -7.75
C GLY A 71 -22.11 -17.07 -7.85
N LEU A 72 -20.80 -17.05 -7.54
CA LEU A 72 -19.93 -15.92 -7.79
C LEU A 72 -19.25 -16.08 -9.16
N ALA A 73 -19.46 -15.13 -10.06
CA ALA A 73 -18.78 -15.13 -11.35
C ALA A 73 -17.35 -14.60 -11.18
N VAL A 74 -16.36 -15.46 -11.45
CA VAL A 74 -14.93 -15.12 -11.32
C VAL A 74 -14.24 -15.45 -12.62
N ASP A 75 -13.59 -14.45 -13.25
CA ASP A 75 -12.89 -14.58 -14.52
C ASP A 75 -11.45 -14.10 -14.39
N PRO A 76 -10.50 -14.68 -15.15
CA PRO A 76 -9.16 -14.14 -15.24
C PRO A 76 -9.18 -12.86 -16.07
N LEU A 77 -8.38 -11.85 -15.63
CA LEU A 77 -8.16 -10.64 -16.42
C LEU A 77 -7.32 -10.98 -17.66
N GLU A 78 -7.77 -10.56 -18.84
CA GLU A 78 -7.01 -10.77 -20.07
C GLU A 78 -5.81 -9.83 -20.14
N MET A 79 -4.62 -10.35 -19.84
CA MET A 79 -3.36 -9.60 -19.92
C MET A 79 -2.13 -10.50 -20.08
N THR A 80 -1.01 -9.93 -20.58
CA THR A 80 0.28 -10.63 -20.61
C THR A 80 0.92 -10.60 -19.22
N VAL A 81 1.44 -11.75 -18.76
CA VAL A 81 2.13 -11.91 -17.47
C VAL A 81 3.63 -12.04 -17.68
N GLU A 82 4.42 -11.15 -17.08
CA GLU A 82 5.89 -11.11 -17.15
C GLU A 82 6.56 -11.51 -15.82
N SER A 83 5.79 -11.62 -14.74
CA SER A 83 6.24 -11.87 -13.35
C SER A 83 7.11 -10.74 -12.77
N THR A 84 6.76 -9.52 -13.10
CA THR A 84 7.39 -8.28 -12.61
C THR A 84 6.34 -7.34 -12.00
N ALA A 85 6.78 -6.24 -11.38
CA ALA A 85 5.90 -5.18 -10.88
C ALA A 85 4.99 -4.58 -11.97
N ALA A 86 5.44 -4.63 -13.24
CA ALA A 86 4.64 -4.19 -14.39
C ALA A 86 3.32 -4.94 -14.54
N ASP A 87 3.22 -6.19 -14.04
CA ASP A 87 1.95 -6.93 -14.09
C ASP A 87 0.90 -6.29 -13.18
N THR A 88 1.29 -5.85 -11.98
CA THR A 88 0.40 -5.14 -11.06
C THR A 88 -0.10 -3.83 -11.66
N ARG A 89 0.81 -3.04 -12.26
CA ARG A 89 0.46 -1.77 -12.94
C ARG A 89 -0.47 -2.01 -14.12
N ARG A 90 -0.17 -3.02 -14.94
CA ARG A 90 -1.01 -3.39 -16.09
C ARG A 90 -2.40 -3.85 -15.67
N ALA A 91 -2.50 -4.64 -14.60
CA ALA A 91 -3.79 -5.05 -14.04
C ALA A 91 -4.60 -3.86 -13.53
N ALA A 92 -3.97 -2.94 -12.79
CA ALA A 92 -4.61 -1.73 -12.31
C ALA A 92 -5.11 -0.83 -13.45
N SER A 93 -4.30 -0.62 -14.51
CA SER A 93 -4.71 0.12 -15.71
C SER A 93 -5.91 -0.52 -16.39
N ARG A 94 -5.91 -1.86 -16.55
CA ARG A 94 -7.05 -2.59 -17.14
C ARG A 94 -8.29 -2.50 -16.29
N PHE A 95 -8.19 -2.61 -14.96
CA PHE A 95 -9.32 -2.43 -14.06
C PHE A 95 -9.94 -1.03 -14.16
N ARG A 96 -9.10 0.00 -14.28
CA ARG A 96 -9.58 1.36 -14.55
C ARG A 96 -10.27 1.48 -15.90
N GLU A 97 -9.69 0.91 -16.98
CA GLU A 97 -10.25 0.90 -18.33
C GLU A 97 -11.58 0.13 -18.41
N ASP A 98 -11.73 -0.92 -17.63
CA ASP A 98 -12.92 -1.77 -17.53
C ASP A 98 -13.96 -1.23 -16.53
N ASP A 99 -13.75 -0.01 -15.98
CA ASP A 99 -14.63 0.67 -15.02
C ASP A 99 -15.07 -0.24 -13.86
N VAL A 100 -14.10 -0.96 -13.22
CA VAL A 100 -14.42 -1.73 -12.02
C VAL A 100 -14.79 -0.81 -10.87
N ASP A 101 -15.72 -1.22 -10.02
CA ASP A 101 -16.24 -0.39 -8.92
C ASP A 101 -15.27 -0.30 -7.75
N VAL A 102 -14.48 -1.36 -7.50
CA VAL A 102 -13.47 -1.42 -6.44
C VAL A 102 -12.39 -2.44 -6.79
N VAL A 103 -11.17 -2.22 -6.29
CA VAL A 103 -10.07 -3.19 -6.38
C VAL A 103 -9.67 -3.66 -4.99
N VAL A 104 -9.54 -4.98 -4.80
CA VAL A 104 -8.92 -5.58 -3.62
C VAL A 104 -7.48 -5.95 -3.98
N ALA A 105 -6.51 -5.37 -3.29
CA ALA A 105 -5.08 -5.58 -3.51
C ALA A 105 -4.43 -6.29 -2.32
N LEU A 106 -3.99 -7.53 -2.52
CA LEU A 106 -3.26 -8.32 -1.53
C LEU A 106 -1.75 -8.13 -1.75
N GLY A 107 -1.11 -7.30 -0.93
CA GLY A 107 0.29 -6.94 -1.10
C GLY A 107 0.90 -6.18 0.07
N GLY A 108 1.98 -5.46 -0.20
CA GLY A 108 2.60 -4.48 0.68
C GLY A 108 2.53 -3.07 0.09
N ASP A 109 3.26 -2.11 0.69
CA ASP A 109 3.31 -0.73 0.22
C ASP A 109 3.71 -0.65 -1.26
N GLY A 110 4.74 -1.38 -1.69
CA GLY A 110 5.16 -1.42 -3.09
C GLY A 110 4.07 -1.91 -4.05
N THR A 111 3.27 -2.91 -3.66
CA THR A 111 2.13 -3.38 -4.47
C THR A 111 1.03 -2.31 -4.54
N THR A 112 0.70 -1.70 -3.41
CA THR A 112 -0.32 -0.65 -3.35
C THR A 112 0.13 0.60 -4.11
N ARG A 113 1.43 0.95 -4.07
CA ARG A 113 2.04 1.98 -4.89
C ARG A 113 1.86 1.69 -6.39
N ASP A 114 2.18 0.47 -6.83
CA ASP A 114 2.05 0.09 -8.23
C ASP A 114 0.60 0.14 -8.71
N VAL A 115 -0.36 -0.22 -7.85
CA VAL A 115 -1.79 -0.02 -8.11
C VAL A 115 -2.12 1.47 -8.18
N ALA A 116 -1.67 2.26 -7.21
CA ALA A 116 -1.97 3.69 -7.11
C ALA A 116 -1.52 4.49 -8.34
N CYS A 117 -0.39 4.12 -8.95
CA CYS A 117 0.14 4.78 -10.14
C CYS A 117 -0.79 4.68 -11.37
N GLU A 118 -1.70 3.69 -11.41
CA GLU A 118 -2.48 3.38 -12.63
C GLU A 118 -3.99 3.37 -12.40
N ILE A 119 -4.46 3.20 -11.16
CA ILE A 119 -5.87 2.90 -10.87
C ILE A 119 -6.80 4.11 -10.96
N GLY A 120 -6.25 5.32 -10.85
CA GLY A 120 -7.05 6.56 -10.86
C GLY A 120 -7.96 6.70 -9.64
N ASP A 121 -9.25 6.93 -9.88
CA ASP A 121 -10.24 7.19 -8.82
C ASP A 121 -10.95 5.93 -8.30
N VAL A 122 -10.66 4.76 -8.84
CA VAL A 122 -11.25 3.51 -8.37
C VAL A 122 -10.80 3.23 -6.93
N PRO A 123 -11.75 2.98 -5.99
CA PRO A 123 -11.42 2.64 -4.61
C PRO A 123 -10.57 1.37 -4.49
N VAL A 124 -9.62 1.39 -3.55
CA VAL A 124 -8.71 0.26 -3.30
C VAL A 124 -8.80 -0.21 -1.86
N VAL A 125 -9.18 -1.47 -1.67
CA VAL A 125 -9.03 -2.19 -0.40
C VAL A 125 -7.61 -2.77 -0.36
N ALA A 126 -6.71 -2.15 0.40
CA ALA A 126 -5.32 -2.57 0.50
C ALA A 126 -5.12 -3.52 1.69
N VAL A 127 -4.97 -4.82 1.40
CA VAL A 127 -4.80 -5.88 2.40
C VAL A 127 -3.34 -6.24 2.55
N SER A 128 -2.82 -6.15 3.77
CA SER A 128 -1.43 -6.44 4.09
C SER A 128 -1.10 -7.92 3.95
N THR A 129 -0.28 -8.25 2.96
CA THR A 129 0.40 -9.55 2.82
C THR A 129 1.91 -9.40 2.65
N GLY A 130 2.42 -8.18 2.86
CA GLY A 130 3.84 -7.86 2.87
C GLY A 130 4.47 -8.03 4.26
N THR A 131 5.75 -7.66 4.37
CA THR A 131 6.52 -7.79 5.62
C THR A 131 6.60 -6.50 6.43
N ASN A 132 6.60 -5.35 5.76
CA ASN A 132 6.76 -4.02 6.35
C ASN A 132 5.78 -3.08 5.65
N ASN A 133 4.60 -2.93 6.21
CA ASN A 133 3.56 -2.13 5.57
C ASN A 133 3.22 -0.94 6.46
N VAL A 134 3.15 0.23 5.83
CA VAL A 134 2.70 1.49 6.42
C VAL A 134 1.25 1.75 6.04
N VAL A 135 0.89 1.51 4.78
CA VAL A 135 -0.43 1.84 4.21
C VAL A 135 -1.39 0.65 4.18
N PRO A 136 -1.05 -0.53 3.62
CA PRO A 136 -1.95 -1.67 3.67
C PRO A 136 -2.24 -2.13 5.10
N THR A 137 -3.50 -2.43 5.39
CA THR A 137 -3.94 -2.83 6.72
C THR A 137 -3.97 -4.36 6.89
N ALA A 138 -3.71 -4.82 8.11
CA ALA A 138 -3.87 -6.21 8.50
C ALA A 138 -5.36 -6.47 8.81
N VAL A 139 -6.13 -6.77 7.78
CA VAL A 139 -7.56 -7.09 7.86
C VAL A 139 -7.80 -8.52 7.40
N ASP A 140 -8.79 -9.18 7.97
CA ASP A 140 -9.23 -10.50 7.51
C ASP A 140 -9.75 -10.46 6.07
N GLY A 141 -9.40 -11.46 5.26
CA GLY A 141 -9.79 -11.51 3.85
C GLY A 141 -11.30 -11.47 3.63
N THR A 142 -12.07 -12.19 4.45
CA THR A 142 -13.53 -12.22 4.36
C THR A 142 -14.11 -10.84 4.65
N VAL A 143 -13.60 -10.17 5.70
CA VAL A 143 -14.02 -8.82 6.07
C VAL A 143 -13.71 -7.80 4.97
N ALA A 144 -12.53 -7.90 4.36
CA ALA A 144 -12.14 -7.09 3.19
C ALA A 144 -13.08 -7.33 1.99
N GLY A 145 -13.46 -8.60 1.74
CA GLY A 145 -14.42 -8.97 0.71
C GLY A 145 -15.80 -8.39 0.94
N VAL A 146 -16.32 -8.46 2.18
CA VAL A 146 -17.60 -7.83 2.55
C VAL A 146 -17.59 -6.33 2.27
N ALA A 147 -16.54 -5.62 2.72
CA ALA A 147 -16.42 -4.18 2.48
C ALA A 147 -16.36 -3.86 0.97
N ALA A 148 -15.60 -4.64 0.20
CA ALA A 148 -15.54 -4.49 -1.25
C ALA A 148 -16.90 -4.72 -1.93
N ALA A 149 -17.67 -5.73 -1.49
CA ALA A 149 -19.01 -6.00 -2.03
C ALA A 149 -19.99 -4.86 -1.75
N LEU A 150 -19.99 -4.33 -0.53
CA LEU A 150 -20.85 -3.21 -0.12
C LEU A 150 -20.58 -1.94 -0.95
N LEU A 151 -19.31 -1.67 -1.25
CA LEU A 151 -18.93 -0.56 -2.11
C LEU A 151 -19.28 -0.82 -3.57
N ALA A 152 -18.93 -2.00 -4.11
CA ALA A 152 -19.16 -2.33 -5.52
C ALA A 152 -20.65 -2.32 -5.87
N THR A 153 -21.52 -2.74 -4.96
CA THR A 153 -22.97 -2.72 -5.15
C THR A 153 -23.62 -1.36 -4.89
N GLY A 154 -22.85 -0.40 -4.36
CA GLY A 154 -23.36 0.92 -4.00
C GLY A 154 -24.22 0.91 -2.71
N ALA A 155 -24.22 -0.19 -1.95
CA ALA A 155 -24.89 -0.26 -0.65
C ALA A 155 -24.31 0.72 0.35
N VAL A 156 -23.00 0.98 0.26
CA VAL A 156 -22.29 2.05 0.97
C VAL A 156 -21.69 3.00 -0.06
N PRO A 157 -21.95 4.30 0.00
CA PRO A 157 -21.33 5.27 -0.90
C PRO A 157 -19.81 5.35 -0.68
N ALA A 158 -19.03 5.37 -1.76
CA ALA A 158 -17.58 5.47 -1.66
C ALA A 158 -17.09 6.74 -0.93
N ALA A 159 -17.87 7.81 -0.94
CA ALA A 159 -17.56 9.05 -0.23
C ALA A 159 -17.52 8.88 1.31
N ASP A 160 -18.30 7.94 1.84
CA ASP A 160 -18.41 7.69 3.29
C ASP A 160 -17.39 6.63 3.77
N ALA A 161 -16.75 5.94 2.84
CA ALA A 161 -15.92 4.77 3.11
C ALA A 161 -14.49 4.88 2.55
N THR A 162 -14.13 5.98 1.88
CA THR A 162 -12.81 6.11 1.27
C THR A 162 -12.12 7.41 1.62
N THR A 163 -10.81 7.34 1.78
CA THR A 163 -9.93 8.50 1.95
C THR A 163 -8.90 8.54 0.83
N ARG A 164 -8.66 9.71 0.25
CA ARG A 164 -7.57 9.89 -0.69
C ARG A 164 -6.26 10.02 0.08
N HIS A 165 -5.35 9.10 -0.19
CA HIS A 165 -4.00 9.12 0.39
C HIS A 165 -3.08 9.99 -0.47
N GLY A 166 -2.15 10.72 0.13
CA GLY A 166 -1.09 11.40 -0.61
C GLY A 166 -0.03 10.43 -1.15
N MET A 167 0.80 10.92 -2.06
CA MET A 167 2.01 10.22 -2.52
C MET A 167 3.20 11.17 -2.47
N ILE A 168 4.40 10.63 -2.64
CA ILE A 168 5.63 11.43 -2.79
C ILE A 168 6.17 11.19 -4.20
N GLU A 169 6.40 12.27 -4.95
CA GLU A 169 7.13 12.24 -6.20
C GLU A 169 8.59 12.60 -5.97
N ALA A 170 9.51 11.72 -6.37
CA ALA A 170 10.93 11.99 -6.43
C ALA A 170 11.33 12.36 -7.86
N ARG A 171 12.08 13.45 -8.02
CA ARG A 171 12.60 13.92 -9.31
C ARG A 171 14.06 14.29 -9.18
N ALA A 172 14.90 13.75 -10.07
CA ALA A 172 16.31 14.10 -10.18
C ALA A 172 16.70 14.39 -11.63
N GLU A 173 17.45 15.46 -11.85
CA GLU A 173 18.06 15.76 -13.13
C GLU A 173 19.45 15.16 -13.16
N THR A 174 19.69 14.23 -14.08
CA THR A 174 20.96 13.53 -14.24
C THR A 174 21.53 13.77 -15.63
N ALA A 175 22.79 13.41 -15.86
CA ALA A 175 23.41 13.47 -17.18
C ALA A 175 22.65 12.60 -18.22
N GLY A 176 21.93 11.58 -17.78
CA GLY A 176 21.09 10.69 -18.60
C GLY A 176 19.66 11.21 -18.83
N GLY A 177 19.30 12.37 -18.28
CA GLY A 177 17.97 12.97 -18.33
C GLY A 177 17.25 12.96 -16.98
N THR A 178 15.99 13.39 -16.98
CA THR A 178 15.16 13.41 -15.77
C THR A 178 14.77 12.00 -15.35
N GLN A 179 15.12 11.64 -14.12
CA GLN A 179 14.63 10.42 -13.47
C GLN A 179 13.47 10.75 -12.54
N ARG A 180 12.49 9.86 -12.46
CA ARG A 180 11.29 10.01 -11.63
C ARG A 180 10.96 8.71 -10.92
N LEU A 181 10.44 8.84 -9.72
CA LEU A 181 9.99 7.74 -8.89
C LEU A 181 8.80 8.22 -8.05
N SER A 182 7.79 7.37 -7.89
CA SER A 182 6.66 7.63 -6.98
C SER A 182 6.78 6.70 -5.78
N ALA A 183 6.56 7.22 -4.58
CA ALA A 183 6.44 6.46 -3.36
C ALA A 183 5.05 6.68 -2.74
N LEU A 184 4.52 5.65 -2.10
CA LEU A 184 3.21 5.72 -1.45
C LEU A 184 3.32 6.31 -0.05
N ALA A 185 4.16 5.72 0.81
CA ALA A 185 4.33 6.11 2.20
C ALA A 185 5.55 6.99 2.43
N ALA A 186 6.68 6.64 1.81
CA ALA A 186 7.96 7.31 2.04
C ALA A 186 8.87 7.26 0.81
N ALA A 187 9.50 8.40 0.48
CA ALA A 187 10.67 8.47 -0.39
C ALA A 187 11.89 8.76 0.45
N GLU A 188 12.86 7.84 0.45
CA GLU A 188 14.05 7.89 1.30
C GLU A 188 15.31 8.17 0.50
N VAL A 189 16.23 8.93 1.08
CA VAL A 189 17.58 9.18 0.56
C VAL A 189 18.60 8.45 1.43
N SER A 190 19.41 7.59 0.80
CA SER A 190 20.47 6.80 1.45
C SER A 190 21.82 7.09 0.83
N ALA A 191 22.86 7.08 1.65
CA ALA A 191 24.26 7.26 1.22
C ALA A 191 24.91 5.98 0.66
N GLN A 192 24.18 4.87 0.58
CA GLN A 192 24.72 3.66 -0.03
C GLN A 192 24.76 3.76 -1.56
N SER A 193 25.91 3.48 -2.13
CA SER A 193 26.18 3.55 -3.57
C SER A 193 25.77 2.33 -4.36
N PHE A 194 25.06 1.35 -3.76
CA PHE A 194 24.76 0.08 -4.43
C PHE A 194 23.39 -0.51 -4.11
N ILE A 195 22.66 -0.92 -5.16
CA ILE A 195 21.38 -1.64 -5.09
C ILE A 195 21.62 -3.16 -4.94
N GLY A 196 22.39 -3.59 -3.96
CA GLY A 196 22.66 -5.04 -3.77
C GLY A 196 21.55 -5.80 -3.06
N THR A 197 20.91 -5.16 -2.10
CA THR A 197 19.68 -5.61 -1.44
C THR A 197 18.68 -4.46 -1.50
N ARG A 198 17.47 -4.70 -1.94
CA ARG A 198 16.47 -3.63 -2.11
C ARG A 198 15.98 -3.00 -0.80
N ALA A 199 16.35 -3.54 0.34
CA ALA A 199 15.91 -3.03 1.64
C ALA A 199 16.94 -2.11 2.29
N LEU A 200 16.46 -1.00 2.87
CA LEU A 200 17.23 -0.15 3.78
C LEU A 200 17.29 -0.82 5.16
N LEU A 201 18.47 -1.32 5.55
CA LEU A 201 18.66 -2.10 6.79
C LEU A 201 19.47 -1.36 7.84
N ASP A 202 20.39 -0.48 7.43
CA ASP A 202 21.26 0.26 8.34
C ASP A 202 20.78 1.72 8.45
N PRO A 203 20.37 2.18 9.66
CA PRO A 203 19.94 3.55 9.86
C PRO A 203 21.07 4.58 9.64
N SER A 204 22.34 4.20 9.77
CA SER A 204 23.48 5.09 9.53
C SER A 204 23.64 5.49 8.06
N ASP A 205 23.10 4.67 7.14
CA ASP A 205 23.07 4.98 5.71
C ASP A 205 21.96 5.95 5.34
N LEU A 206 20.90 6.04 6.13
CA LEU A 206 19.73 6.85 5.84
C LEU A 206 20.03 8.34 6.10
N ARG A 207 19.86 9.18 5.08
CA ARG A 207 20.06 10.63 5.15
C ARG A 207 18.78 11.41 5.44
N GLY A 208 17.62 10.77 5.26
CA GLY A 208 16.31 11.35 5.44
C GLY A 208 15.39 11.08 4.27
N GLY A 209 14.41 11.94 4.07
CA GLY A 209 13.44 11.83 2.98
C GLY A 209 12.16 12.60 3.29
N VAL A 210 11.10 12.25 2.56
CA VAL A 210 9.76 12.80 2.75
C VAL A 210 8.77 11.65 2.93
N VAL A 211 7.83 11.83 3.85
CA VAL A 211 6.74 10.88 4.10
C VAL A 211 5.39 11.52 3.84
N SER A 212 4.44 10.74 3.32
CA SER A 212 3.05 11.15 3.07
C SER A 212 2.13 10.93 4.28
N ARG A 213 2.60 10.15 5.25
CA ARG A 213 2.02 9.99 6.59
C ARG A 213 3.14 9.76 7.60
N ALA A 214 2.88 10.09 8.85
CA ALA A 214 3.84 9.94 9.93
C ALA A 214 3.13 9.54 11.22
N HIS A 215 3.43 8.34 11.72
CA HIS A 215 2.88 7.88 12.99
C HIS A 215 3.91 7.00 13.72
N PRO A 216 4.06 7.11 15.06
CA PRO A 216 5.06 6.32 15.80
C PRO A 216 4.80 4.81 15.80
N GLY A 217 3.60 4.38 15.42
CA GLY A 217 3.22 2.98 15.21
C GLY A 217 3.54 2.44 13.82
N ASP A 218 4.00 3.27 12.89
CA ASP A 218 4.48 2.87 11.57
C ASP A 218 5.89 2.26 11.66
N ILE A 219 6.54 2.06 10.53
CA ILE A 219 7.90 1.54 10.41
C ILE A 219 8.76 2.42 9.48
N GLY A 220 10.07 2.33 9.62
CA GLY A 220 11.01 3.08 8.78
C GLY A 220 10.94 4.58 9.00
N LEU A 221 11.02 5.34 7.90
CA LEU A 221 11.05 6.80 7.93
C LEU A 221 9.74 7.40 8.48
N ALA A 222 8.60 6.77 8.22
CA ALA A 222 7.29 7.19 8.75
C ALA A 222 7.23 7.12 10.29
N ALA A 223 7.85 6.07 10.89
CA ALA A 223 7.97 5.96 12.34
C ALA A 223 8.94 6.98 12.93
N ILE A 224 10.05 7.27 12.25
CA ILE A 224 11.02 8.28 12.68
C ILE A 224 10.38 9.66 12.70
N ALA A 225 9.72 10.06 11.63
CA ALA A 225 9.00 11.33 11.53
C ALA A 225 7.87 11.39 12.58
N GLY A 226 7.06 10.33 12.67
CA GLY A 226 5.93 10.21 13.58
C GLY A 226 6.30 10.24 15.07
N ALA A 227 7.53 9.87 15.42
CA ALA A 227 8.04 10.02 16.79
C ALA A 227 8.22 11.49 17.22
N VAL A 228 8.18 12.43 16.28
CA VAL A 228 8.30 13.88 16.53
C VAL A 228 7.00 14.59 16.19
N GLU A 229 6.40 14.30 15.06
CA GLU A 229 5.20 14.95 14.54
C GLU A 229 4.35 13.94 13.77
N CYS A 230 3.09 13.79 14.16
CA CYS A 230 2.16 12.94 13.46
C CYS A 230 1.57 13.68 12.25
N LEU A 231 1.36 12.92 11.18
CA LEU A 231 0.65 13.33 9.97
C LEU A 231 -0.34 12.22 9.61
N GLU A 232 -1.62 12.50 9.79
CA GLU A 232 -2.67 11.56 9.41
C GLU A 232 -2.87 11.53 7.89
N PRO A 233 -3.30 10.39 7.30
CA PRO A 233 -3.50 10.28 5.85
C PRO A 233 -4.52 11.27 5.27
N THR A 234 -5.40 11.83 6.11
CA THR A 234 -6.41 12.83 5.75
C THR A 234 -5.90 14.26 5.79
N GLU A 235 -4.74 14.48 6.40
CA GLU A 235 -4.12 15.81 6.49
C GLU A 235 -3.34 16.11 5.22
N PRO A 236 -3.35 17.37 4.76
CA PRO A 236 -2.65 17.78 3.54
C PRO A 236 -1.13 17.79 3.73
N GLY A 237 -0.41 17.52 2.63
CA GLY A 237 1.04 17.70 2.55
C GLY A 237 1.85 16.46 2.92
N GLY A 238 3.04 16.69 3.47
CA GLY A 238 4.00 15.66 3.87
C GLY A 238 4.90 16.15 5.00
N VAL A 239 5.79 15.27 5.46
CA VAL A 239 6.84 15.63 6.42
C VAL A 239 8.19 15.32 5.81
N ALA A 240 9.04 16.34 5.65
CA ALA A 240 10.45 16.19 5.34
C ALA A 240 11.25 16.00 6.62
N VAL A 241 12.11 14.98 6.66
CA VAL A 241 13.01 14.72 7.77
C VAL A 241 14.44 14.55 7.27
N ARG A 242 15.39 15.24 7.91
CA ARG A 242 16.83 15.06 7.68
C ARG A 242 17.44 14.39 8.89
N LEU A 243 18.27 13.41 8.63
CA LEU A 243 18.87 12.58 9.65
C LEU A 243 20.39 12.84 9.72
N THR A 244 20.93 12.66 10.91
CA THR A 244 22.36 12.76 11.21
C THR A 244 22.74 11.72 12.25
N GLU A 245 24.03 11.62 12.58
CA GLU A 245 24.46 10.78 13.67
C GLU A 245 23.85 11.27 15.00
N PRO A 246 23.49 10.35 15.92
CA PRO A 246 22.83 10.72 17.18
C PRO A 246 23.60 11.75 18.02
N ASP A 247 24.93 11.71 17.97
CA ASP A 247 25.82 12.63 18.74
C ASP A 247 25.83 14.07 18.18
N ASP A 248 25.48 14.24 16.91
CA ASP A 248 25.42 15.53 16.21
C ASP A 248 24.00 16.07 16.06
N ALA A 249 23.01 15.31 16.55
CA ALA A 249 21.61 15.59 16.32
C ALA A 249 21.03 16.69 17.21
N VAL A 250 20.14 17.50 16.66
CA VAL A 250 19.29 18.44 17.44
C VAL A 250 18.34 17.67 18.35
N ARG A 251 17.89 16.49 17.90
CA ARG A 251 16.97 15.62 18.62
C ARG A 251 17.25 14.15 18.26
N THR A 252 17.14 13.26 19.23
CA THR A 252 17.20 11.81 19.00
C THR A 252 15.84 11.18 19.26
N VAL A 253 15.46 10.20 18.45
CA VAL A 253 14.25 9.41 18.63
C VAL A 253 14.57 7.92 18.60
N ARG A 254 13.75 7.13 19.27
CA ARG A 254 13.78 5.68 19.14
C ARG A 254 12.60 5.23 18.29
N ALA A 255 12.87 4.61 17.14
CA ALA A 255 11.86 4.23 16.17
C ALA A 255 11.98 2.75 15.76
N VAL A 256 10.89 2.19 15.29
CA VAL A 256 10.84 0.86 14.65
C VAL A 256 11.22 1.02 13.19
N LEU A 257 12.34 0.43 12.76
CA LEU A 257 12.80 0.51 11.37
C LEU A 257 12.28 -0.64 10.52
N ALA A 258 12.09 -1.79 11.14
CA ALA A 258 11.53 -2.99 10.53
C ALA A 258 11.01 -3.91 11.65
N PRO A 259 10.19 -4.93 11.36
CA PRO A 259 9.77 -5.90 12.35
C PRO A 259 10.95 -6.52 13.10
N GLY A 260 10.99 -6.38 14.43
CA GLY A 260 12.08 -6.84 15.28
C GLY A 260 13.33 -5.95 15.27
N VAL A 261 13.33 -4.81 14.58
CA VAL A 261 14.45 -3.88 14.50
C VAL A 261 14.05 -2.50 15.02
N THR A 262 14.66 -2.08 16.13
CA THR A 262 14.53 -0.72 16.65
C THR A 262 15.90 -0.05 16.69
N ALA A 263 15.95 1.25 16.41
CA ALA A 263 17.18 2.03 16.50
C ALA A 263 16.95 3.40 17.17
N THR A 264 18.02 3.96 17.71
CA THR A 264 18.09 5.38 18.05
C THR A 264 18.62 6.13 16.84
N VAL A 265 17.87 7.11 16.38
CA VAL A 265 18.16 7.88 15.17
C VAL A 265 18.27 9.35 15.52
N GLY A 266 19.28 10.03 14.98
CA GLY A 266 19.47 11.47 15.12
C GLY A 266 18.66 12.24 14.07
N ILE A 267 17.94 13.26 14.49
CA ILE A 267 17.21 14.17 13.62
C ILE A 267 17.94 15.51 13.59
N GLU A 268 18.38 15.91 12.40
CA GLU A 268 18.96 17.24 12.13
C GLU A 268 17.84 18.27 12.00
N SER A 269 16.82 17.98 11.18
CA SER A 269 15.65 18.85 10.99
C SER A 269 14.42 18.06 10.61
N LEU A 270 13.25 18.63 10.92
CA LEU A 270 11.94 18.12 10.51
C LEU A 270 11.08 19.31 10.13
N GLU A 271 10.40 19.21 8.98
CA GLU A 271 9.59 20.28 8.39
C GLU A 271 8.31 19.73 7.79
N ARG A 272 7.18 20.37 8.08
CA ARG A 272 5.91 20.11 7.41
C ARG A 272 5.92 20.76 6.04
N LEU A 273 5.53 20.01 5.01
CA LEU A 273 5.43 20.48 3.63
C LEU A 273 3.97 20.59 3.22
N GLU A 274 3.64 21.64 2.50
CA GLU A 274 2.37 21.73 1.80
C GLU A 274 2.34 20.83 0.55
N TRP A 275 1.14 20.58 -0.02
CA TRP A 275 1.05 19.90 -1.30
C TRP A 275 1.84 20.63 -2.39
N ASN A 276 2.61 19.89 -3.16
CA ASN A 276 3.47 20.37 -4.24
C ASN A 276 4.67 21.23 -3.78
N GLU A 277 4.96 21.26 -2.49
CA GLU A 277 6.16 21.88 -1.94
C GLU A 277 7.33 20.90 -1.92
N PRO A 278 8.41 21.13 -2.69
CA PRO A 278 9.52 20.18 -2.76
C PRO A 278 10.52 20.37 -1.63
N ALA A 279 10.93 19.28 -0.98
CA ALA A 279 12.16 19.21 -0.20
C ALA A 279 13.32 18.73 -1.07
N LYS A 280 14.49 19.40 -0.96
CA LYS A 280 15.69 19.07 -1.75
C LYS A 280 16.71 18.33 -0.93
N PHE A 281 17.25 17.27 -1.48
CA PHE A 281 18.31 16.47 -0.88
C PHE A 281 19.49 16.37 -1.85
N ASP A 282 20.67 16.74 -1.40
CA ASP A 282 21.90 16.55 -2.16
C ASP A 282 22.34 15.09 -2.04
N VAL A 283 22.63 14.47 -3.18
CA VAL A 283 23.06 13.07 -3.28
C VAL A 283 24.41 13.04 -4.00
N PRO A 284 25.52 13.13 -3.24
CA PRO A 284 26.86 13.03 -3.82
C PRO A 284 27.10 11.66 -4.45
N ASP A 285 26.73 10.61 -3.74
CA ASP A 285 26.67 9.22 -4.18
C ASP A 285 25.66 8.49 -3.28
N GLY A 286 24.65 7.86 -3.86
CA GLY A 286 23.61 7.24 -3.07
C GLY A 286 22.43 6.69 -3.86
N VAL A 287 21.41 6.33 -3.13
CA VAL A 287 20.18 5.72 -3.64
C VAL A 287 18.96 6.47 -3.12
N VAL A 288 17.99 6.68 -3.99
CA VAL A 288 16.64 7.06 -3.59
C VAL A 288 15.78 5.81 -3.55
N GLY A 289 15.17 5.56 -2.41
CA GLY A 289 14.21 4.50 -2.19
C GLY A 289 12.78 4.98 -2.26
N ALA A 290 11.87 4.03 -2.48
CA ALA A 290 10.44 4.20 -2.32
C ALA A 290 9.88 3.08 -1.46
N ASP A 291 9.19 3.45 -0.39
CA ASP A 291 8.52 2.51 0.52
C ASP A 291 9.48 1.45 1.10
N GLY A 292 10.71 1.86 1.40
CA GLY A 292 11.76 1.01 1.95
C GLY A 292 12.46 0.11 0.94
N GLU A 293 12.20 0.25 -0.36
CA GLU A 293 12.93 -0.42 -1.44
C GLU A 293 13.81 0.58 -2.19
N ARG A 294 15.04 0.16 -2.55
CA ARG A 294 15.99 0.99 -3.31
C ARG A 294 15.65 0.94 -4.80
N GLU A 295 15.41 2.10 -5.41
CA GLU A 295 14.91 2.17 -6.78
C GLU A 295 15.82 2.95 -7.73
N LEU A 296 16.42 4.07 -7.31
CA LEU A 296 17.25 4.90 -8.17
C LEU A 296 18.65 5.07 -7.58
N GLU A 297 19.67 4.76 -8.39
CA GLU A 297 21.07 5.14 -8.11
C GLU A 297 21.33 6.54 -8.65
N LEU A 298 21.85 7.42 -7.80
CA LEU A 298 22.14 8.81 -8.13
C LEU A 298 23.56 9.16 -7.71
N THR A 299 24.24 9.96 -8.54
CA THR A 299 25.59 10.47 -8.27
C THR A 299 25.66 11.94 -8.64
N GLU A 300 26.28 12.76 -7.78
CA GLU A 300 26.53 14.20 -7.97
C GLU A 300 25.29 14.98 -8.43
N THR A 301 24.12 14.71 -7.78
CA THR A 301 22.86 15.35 -8.14
C THR A 301 22.07 15.75 -6.91
N THR A 302 21.05 16.59 -7.12
CA THR A 302 20.04 16.92 -6.11
C THR A 302 18.74 16.24 -6.51
N VAL A 303 18.08 15.56 -5.56
CA VAL A 303 16.72 15.04 -5.73
C VAL A 303 15.71 15.96 -5.07
N GLU A 304 14.63 16.22 -5.76
CA GLU A 304 13.44 16.89 -5.23
C GLU A 304 12.41 15.83 -4.83
N LEU A 305 11.98 15.85 -3.57
CA LEU A 305 10.93 14.98 -3.03
C LEU A 305 9.72 15.85 -2.71
N THR A 306 8.60 15.60 -3.39
CA THR A 306 7.42 16.47 -3.38
C THR A 306 6.19 15.67 -2.95
N PRO A 307 5.50 16.05 -1.86
CA PRO A 307 4.20 15.46 -1.53
C PRO A 307 3.14 15.92 -2.53
N VAL A 308 2.38 14.97 -3.08
CA VAL A 308 1.32 15.22 -4.06
C VAL A 308 -0.02 14.61 -3.59
N PRO A 309 -1.16 15.28 -3.90
CA PRO A 309 -2.48 14.84 -3.42
C PRO A 309 -3.06 13.66 -4.22
N ASP A 310 -2.48 13.33 -5.39
CA ASP A 310 -3.08 12.46 -6.40
C ASP A 310 -2.78 10.97 -6.15
N GLY A 311 -2.80 10.54 -4.90
CA GLY A 311 -2.65 9.13 -4.54
C GLY A 311 -3.95 8.34 -4.61
N PRO A 312 -3.95 7.07 -4.16
CA PRO A 312 -5.09 6.18 -4.28
C PRO A 312 -6.24 6.59 -3.36
N ARG A 313 -7.47 6.27 -3.76
CA ARG A 313 -8.62 6.26 -2.85
C ARG A 313 -8.60 4.96 -2.07
N LEU A 314 -8.12 5.01 -0.84
CA LEU A 314 -8.07 3.85 0.05
C LEU A 314 -9.40 3.66 0.77
N VAL A 315 -9.88 2.42 0.79
CA VAL A 315 -11.07 2.03 1.52
C VAL A 315 -10.73 1.86 2.99
N ASP A 316 -11.47 2.54 3.85
CA ASP A 316 -11.53 2.27 5.27
C ASP A 316 -12.56 1.17 5.51
N VAL A 317 -12.08 -0.03 5.81
CA VAL A 317 -12.93 -1.21 5.99
C VAL A 317 -13.84 -1.05 7.20
N ASP A 318 -13.35 -0.51 8.32
CA ASP A 318 -14.13 -0.33 9.54
C ASP A 318 -15.21 0.73 9.34
N ALA A 319 -14.89 1.84 8.68
CA ALA A 319 -15.87 2.87 8.33
C ALA A 319 -16.93 2.33 7.35
N THR A 320 -16.51 1.53 6.35
CA THR A 320 -17.45 0.88 5.40
C THR A 320 -18.45 0.00 6.12
N LEU A 321 -17.99 -0.87 7.02
CA LEU A 321 -18.87 -1.76 7.78
C LEU A 321 -19.77 -1.00 8.75
N SER A 322 -19.26 0.05 9.37
CA SER A 322 -20.06 0.91 10.24
C SER A 322 -21.19 1.61 9.46
N ALA A 323 -20.88 2.19 8.31
CA ALA A 323 -21.87 2.79 7.42
C ALA A 323 -22.91 1.77 6.91
N ALA A 324 -22.49 0.53 6.66
CA ALA A 324 -23.40 -0.54 6.26
C ALA A 324 -24.42 -0.90 7.34
N VAL A 325 -24.04 -0.83 8.62
CA VAL A 325 -24.97 -1.01 9.76
C VAL A 325 -26.02 0.11 9.77
N ASP A 326 -25.59 1.36 9.58
CA ASP A 326 -26.47 2.52 9.63
C ASP A 326 -27.57 2.48 8.54
N VAL A 327 -27.26 1.86 7.39
CA VAL A 327 -28.22 1.71 6.26
C VAL A 327 -28.89 0.34 6.23
N GLY A 328 -28.62 -0.56 7.19
CA GLY A 328 -29.19 -1.90 7.24
C GLY A 328 -28.74 -2.84 6.11
N ALA A 329 -27.59 -2.53 5.46
CA ALA A 329 -27.11 -3.29 4.30
C ALA A 329 -26.62 -4.71 4.64
N LEU A 330 -26.38 -4.99 5.92
CA LEU A 330 -25.99 -6.31 6.43
C LEU A 330 -27.19 -7.11 6.98
N GLU A 331 -28.40 -6.55 6.96
CA GLU A 331 -29.60 -7.23 7.42
C GLU A 331 -30.14 -8.15 6.32
N HIS A 332 -30.25 -9.43 6.61
CA HIS A 332 -31.04 -10.33 5.79
C HIS A 332 -32.51 -10.24 6.23
N ALA A 333 -33.40 -9.94 5.28
CA ALA A 333 -34.86 -10.03 5.47
C ALA A 333 -35.29 -11.52 5.64
N GLY A 334 -34.74 -12.19 6.63
CA GLY A 334 -35.15 -13.53 7.05
C GLY A 334 -36.29 -13.39 8.06
N ARG A 335 -37.49 -13.88 7.72
CA ARG A 335 -38.56 -14.13 8.70
C ARG A 335 -37.96 -15.04 9.77
N LEU A 336 -37.70 -14.48 10.96
CA LEU A 336 -37.64 -15.30 12.17
C LEU A 336 -39.01 -16.02 12.23
N GLN A 337 -39.05 -17.29 11.87
CA GLN A 337 -40.20 -18.11 12.21
C GLN A 337 -40.24 -18.15 13.75
N PRO A 338 -41.38 -17.77 14.38
CA PRO A 338 -41.49 -17.97 15.82
C PRO A 338 -41.34 -19.46 16.07
N THR A 339 -40.41 -19.82 16.95
CA THR A 339 -40.35 -21.17 17.51
C THR A 339 -41.67 -21.39 18.22
N GLU A 340 -42.52 -22.24 17.65
CA GLU A 340 -43.68 -22.79 18.34
C GLU A 340 -43.11 -23.63 19.50
N ASP A 341 -43.42 -23.19 20.74
CA ASP A 341 -43.21 -23.94 21.99
C ASP A 341 -44.11 -25.20 22.04
#